data_39f99836fbee140e0bee3f75b25580c4
#
_entry.id   39f99836fbee140e0bee3f75b25580c4
#
_cell.length_a   1.000
_cell.length_b   1.000
_cell.length_c   1.000
_cell.angle_alpha   90.00
_cell.angle_beta   90.00
_cell.angle_gamma   90.00
#
_symmetry.space_group_name_H-M   'P 1'
#
loop_
_entity.id
_entity.type
_entity.pdbx_description
1 polymer ?
#
loop_
_entity_poly.entity_id
_entity_poly.type
_entity_poly.pdbx_seq_one_letter_code
_entity_poly.pdbx_strand_id
1 'polypeptide(L)'
;MHVHFRDPGFTYKEDLETGSHAAAAGGFTTVVCMANTKPIVDTPEVIQDILKRAENLPIHVKQVSAVSKGFEGKELVDFQAMVDAGACGFTDDGIPLLNATFCYEAMQKAAALHMPISLHEEDKA
;
A
#
# COMPACT_ATOMS: atom_id res chain seq x y z
N MET A 1 -10.42 -5.03 2.99
CA MET A 1 -11.11 -3.85 2.41
C MET A 1 -10.09 -2.85 1.92
N HIS A 2 -10.08 -2.56 0.63
CA HIS A 2 -9.21 -1.59 -0.04
C HIS A 2 -9.70 -0.17 0.28
N VAL A 3 -8.85 0.68 0.86
CA VAL A 3 -9.19 2.06 1.24
C VAL A 3 -8.06 3.03 0.93
N HIS A 4 -8.44 4.30 0.79
CA HIS A 4 -7.51 5.42 0.60
C HIS A 4 -7.68 6.41 1.76
N PHE A 5 -6.93 6.24 2.83
CA PHE A 5 -6.96 7.18 3.96
C PHE A 5 -6.13 8.44 3.73
N ARG A 6 -5.44 8.54 2.59
CA ARG A 6 -4.74 9.76 2.15
C ARG A 6 -3.65 10.25 3.10
N ASP A 7 -3.27 9.46 4.06
CA ASP A 7 -2.29 9.76 5.09
C ASP A 7 -1.12 8.77 4.97
N PRO A 8 0.10 9.25 4.80
CA PRO A 8 0.56 10.65 4.90
C PRO A 8 0.28 11.51 3.65
N GLY A 9 0.36 12.82 3.82
CA GLY A 9 0.54 13.81 2.77
C GLY A 9 -0.72 14.47 2.21
N PHE A 10 -1.88 13.83 2.30
CA PHE A 10 -3.15 14.36 1.78
C PHE A 10 -4.22 14.42 2.87
N THR A 11 -3.81 14.73 4.10
CA THR A 11 -4.66 14.70 5.30
C THR A 11 -5.80 15.73 5.28
N TYR A 12 -5.76 16.68 4.36
CA TYR A 12 -6.88 17.57 4.08
C TYR A 12 -8.07 16.86 3.41
N LYS A 13 -7.85 15.67 2.84
CA LYS A 13 -8.91 14.84 2.24
C LYS A 13 -9.44 13.82 3.25
N GLU A 14 -8.54 13.12 3.91
CA GLU A 14 -8.79 12.09 4.91
C GLU A 14 -7.50 11.82 5.66
N ASP A 15 -7.58 11.32 6.89
CA ASP A 15 -6.44 10.84 7.66
C ASP A 15 -6.71 9.49 8.32
N LEU A 16 -5.71 8.93 8.98
CA LEU A 16 -5.83 7.62 9.64
C LEU A 16 -6.91 7.61 10.71
N GLU A 17 -7.05 8.70 11.48
CA GLU A 17 -8.01 8.78 12.57
C GLU A 17 -9.44 8.87 12.05
N THR A 18 -9.73 9.84 11.18
CA THR A 18 -11.08 10.06 10.65
C THR A 18 -11.52 8.90 9.75
N GLY A 19 -10.62 8.38 8.91
CA GLY A 19 -10.90 7.23 8.06
C GLY A 19 -11.19 5.96 8.86
N SER A 20 -10.44 5.70 9.92
CA SER A 20 -10.67 4.52 10.77
C SER A 20 -12.00 4.62 11.54
N HIS A 21 -12.37 5.79 12.01
CA HIS A 21 -13.67 6.01 12.64
C HIS A 21 -14.84 5.83 11.66
N ALA A 22 -14.70 6.33 10.43
CA ALA A 22 -15.69 6.13 9.37
C ALA A 22 -15.86 4.64 9.03
N ALA A 23 -14.74 3.91 8.90
CA ALA A 23 -14.76 2.48 8.65
C ALA A 23 -15.42 1.70 9.80
N ALA A 24 -15.09 2.04 11.05
CA ALA A 24 -15.72 1.44 12.22
C ALA A 24 -17.24 1.67 12.25
N ALA A 25 -17.69 2.89 11.95
CA ALA A 25 -19.10 3.23 11.84
C ALA A 25 -19.82 2.43 10.73
N GLY A 26 -19.09 2.09 9.65
CA GLY A 26 -19.58 1.23 8.58
C GLY A 26 -19.54 -0.27 8.89
N GLY A 27 -19.05 -0.67 10.07
CA GLY A 27 -18.97 -2.07 10.47
C GLY A 27 -17.71 -2.80 10.02
N PHE A 28 -16.70 -2.09 9.51
CA PHE A 28 -15.42 -2.70 9.13
C PHE A 28 -14.48 -2.80 10.33
N THR A 29 -13.94 -3.98 10.55
CA THR A 29 -12.98 -4.24 11.62
C THR A 29 -11.53 -4.20 11.14
N THR A 30 -11.31 -4.33 9.83
CA THR A 30 -10.00 -4.30 9.21
C THR A 30 -10.06 -3.61 7.86
N VAL A 31 -9.12 -2.73 7.60
CA VAL A 31 -8.94 -2.06 6.30
C VAL A 31 -7.50 -2.23 5.82
N VAL A 32 -7.31 -2.13 4.50
CA VAL A 32 -6.00 -2.17 3.85
C VAL A 32 -5.81 -0.85 3.09
N CYS A 33 -4.87 -0.04 3.56
CA CYS A 33 -4.57 1.26 2.98
C CYS A 33 -3.63 1.12 1.78
N MET A 34 -3.93 1.88 0.72
CA MET A 34 -3.15 1.90 -0.51
C MET A 34 -1.91 2.79 -0.40
N ALA A 35 -0.94 2.54 -1.27
CA ALA A 35 0.39 3.14 -1.21
C ALA A 35 0.50 4.53 -1.88
N ASN A 36 -0.57 5.04 -2.50
CA ASN A 36 -0.60 6.31 -3.24
C ASN A 36 -0.73 7.54 -2.33
N THR A 37 0.19 7.68 -1.42
CA THR A 37 0.30 8.76 -0.44
C THR A 37 1.48 9.70 -0.78
N LYS A 38 1.78 10.65 0.08
CA LYS A 38 2.93 11.55 -0.07
C LYS A 38 3.67 11.68 1.26
N PRO A 39 4.86 11.06 1.41
CA PRO A 39 5.52 10.25 0.38
C PRO A 39 4.74 8.98 0.01
N ILE A 40 5.02 8.45 -1.20
CA ILE A 40 4.54 7.13 -1.62
C ILE A 40 5.08 6.08 -0.65
N VAL A 41 4.32 5.02 -0.39
CA VAL A 41 4.74 3.96 0.52
C VAL A 41 5.69 3.00 -0.23
N ASP A 42 6.90 3.46 -0.49
CA ASP A 42 7.95 2.75 -1.23
C ASP A 42 9.23 2.54 -0.40
N THR A 43 9.21 2.91 0.88
CA THR A 43 10.29 2.65 1.84
C THR A 43 9.76 2.05 3.14
N PRO A 44 10.59 1.24 3.86
CA PRO A 44 10.19 0.65 5.14
C PRO A 44 9.79 1.69 6.19
N GLU A 45 10.46 2.83 6.23
CA GLU A 45 10.24 3.91 7.20
C GLU A 45 8.81 4.45 7.12
N VAL A 46 8.27 4.61 5.91
CA VAL A 46 6.90 5.10 5.70
C VAL A 46 5.88 4.08 6.24
N ILE A 47 6.09 2.79 5.99
CA ILE A 47 5.22 1.73 6.54
C ILE A 47 5.25 1.75 8.05
N GLN A 48 6.44 1.80 8.65
CA GLN A 48 6.61 1.79 10.10
C GLN A 48 5.92 3.00 10.76
N ASP A 49 6.04 4.19 10.16
CA ASP A 49 5.37 5.40 10.63
C ASP A 49 3.85 5.24 10.61
N ILE A 50 3.29 4.79 9.50
CA ILE A 50 1.84 4.58 9.35
C ILE A 50 1.33 3.57 10.39
N LEU A 51 1.97 2.40 10.50
CA LEU A 51 1.53 1.35 11.42
C LEU A 51 1.66 1.78 12.88
N LYS A 52 2.69 2.53 13.23
CA LYS A 52 2.87 3.08 14.58
C LYS A 52 1.74 4.06 14.93
N ARG A 53 1.41 4.96 14.02
CA ARG A 53 0.30 5.92 14.22
C ARG A 53 -1.07 5.24 14.24
N ALA A 54 -1.17 4.06 13.63
CA ALA A 54 -2.41 3.28 13.59
C ALA A 54 -2.63 2.37 14.81
N GLU A 55 -1.67 2.22 15.73
CA GLU A 55 -1.74 1.27 16.85
C GLU A 55 -2.96 1.44 17.76
N ASN A 56 -3.41 2.68 17.98
CA ASN A 56 -4.50 3.01 18.91
C ASN A 56 -5.82 3.35 18.19
N LEU A 57 -5.94 3.04 16.92
CA LEU A 57 -7.16 3.29 16.17
C LEU A 57 -8.24 2.23 16.45
N PRO A 58 -9.54 2.56 16.23
CA PRO A 58 -10.63 1.67 16.62
C PRO A 58 -10.73 0.38 15.81
N ILE A 59 -10.01 0.28 14.69
CA ILE A 59 -9.98 -0.89 13.79
C ILE A 59 -8.54 -1.29 13.47
N HIS A 60 -8.37 -2.48 12.89
CA HIS A 60 -7.08 -2.91 12.37
C HIS A 60 -6.79 -2.21 11.04
N VAL A 61 -5.72 -1.43 11.00
CA VAL A 61 -5.22 -0.79 9.78
C VAL A 61 -4.01 -1.56 9.28
N LYS A 62 -4.14 -2.10 8.07
CA LYS A 62 -3.06 -2.75 7.32
C LYS A 62 -2.58 -1.80 6.23
N GLN A 63 -1.32 -1.93 5.86
CA GLN A 63 -0.71 -1.09 4.82
C GLN A 63 -0.06 -1.96 3.76
N VAL A 64 -0.33 -1.67 2.48
CA VAL A 64 0.41 -2.24 1.36
C VAL A 64 1.61 -1.37 1.00
N SER A 65 2.61 -1.98 0.40
CA SER A 65 3.75 -1.30 -0.23
C SER A 65 3.46 -1.02 -1.70
N ALA A 66 4.12 0.00 -2.24
CA ALA A 66 4.30 0.12 -3.68
C ALA A 66 5.05 -1.09 -4.23
N VAL A 67 4.83 -1.42 -5.49
CA VAL A 67 5.62 -2.40 -6.25
C VAL A 67 6.90 -1.74 -6.75
N SER A 68 6.77 -0.55 -7.32
CA SER A 68 7.87 0.21 -7.89
C SER A 68 8.16 1.49 -7.11
N LYS A 69 9.43 1.87 -7.05
CA LYS A 69 9.85 3.14 -6.45
C LYS A 69 9.21 4.30 -7.19
N GLY A 70 8.59 5.21 -6.45
CA GLY A 70 7.92 6.39 -6.97
C GLY A 70 6.73 6.10 -7.90
N PHE A 71 6.24 4.86 -7.96
CA PHE A 71 5.23 4.41 -8.93
C PHE A 71 5.67 4.56 -10.40
N GLU A 72 6.98 4.55 -10.65
CA GLU A 72 7.52 4.77 -12.00
C GLU A 72 7.56 3.51 -12.87
N GLY A 73 7.36 2.33 -12.27
CA GLY A 73 7.42 1.04 -13.00
C GLY A 73 8.80 0.71 -13.57
N LYS A 74 9.87 1.29 -12.99
CA LYS A 74 11.26 1.15 -13.48
C LYS A 74 12.15 0.36 -12.55
N GLU A 75 11.98 0.54 -11.25
CA GLU A 75 12.76 -0.11 -10.21
C GLU A 75 11.85 -0.68 -9.13
N LEU A 76 12.03 -1.96 -8.82
CA LEU A 76 11.28 -2.61 -7.74
C LEU A 76 11.73 -2.07 -6.37
N VAL A 77 10.78 -1.97 -5.43
CA VAL A 77 11.13 -1.73 -4.02
C VAL A 77 11.87 -2.96 -3.46
N ASP A 78 12.47 -2.81 -2.29
CA ASP A 78 13.01 -3.96 -1.54
C ASP A 78 11.84 -4.72 -0.86
N PHE A 79 11.32 -5.74 -1.52
CA PHE A 79 10.14 -6.50 -1.06
C PHE A 79 10.35 -7.08 0.33
N GLN A 80 11.53 -7.65 0.60
CA GLN A 80 11.82 -8.23 1.92
C GLN A 80 11.79 -7.16 3.01
N ALA A 81 12.46 -6.04 2.80
CA ALA A 81 12.49 -4.94 3.75
C ALA A 81 11.08 -4.36 4.00
N MET A 82 10.24 -4.29 2.97
CA MET A 82 8.87 -3.82 3.10
C MET A 82 8.01 -4.78 3.92
N VAL A 83 8.13 -6.08 3.70
CA VAL A 83 7.45 -7.11 4.49
C VAL A 83 7.92 -7.10 5.94
N ASP A 84 9.22 -6.99 6.17
CA ASP A 84 9.79 -6.89 7.53
C ASP A 84 9.31 -5.65 8.28
N ALA A 85 9.02 -4.57 7.56
CA ALA A 85 8.42 -3.36 8.11
C ALA A 85 6.92 -3.48 8.40
N GLY A 86 6.25 -4.52 7.89
CA GLY A 86 4.84 -4.82 8.14
C GLY A 86 3.90 -4.65 6.95
N ALA A 87 4.42 -4.54 5.72
CA ALA A 87 3.58 -4.54 4.53
C ALA A 87 2.77 -5.84 4.42
N CYS A 88 1.49 -5.74 4.10
CA CYS A 88 0.61 -6.88 3.93
C CYS A 88 0.37 -7.28 2.46
N GLY A 89 1.03 -6.63 1.53
CA GLY A 89 0.93 -6.87 0.09
C GLY A 89 1.56 -5.74 -0.70
N PHE A 90 1.44 -5.82 -2.02
CA PHE A 90 2.09 -4.87 -2.95
C PHE A 90 1.12 -4.40 -4.02
N THR A 91 1.16 -3.11 -4.35
CA THR A 91 0.38 -2.51 -5.44
C THR A 91 0.92 -1.14 -5.82
N ASP A 92 0.92 -0.84 -7.12
CA ASP A 92 1.09 0.52 -7.64
C ASP A 92 -0.27 1.18 -7.96
N ASP A 93 -1.26 0.91 -7.17
CA ASP A 93 -2.66 1.33 -7.27
C ASP A 93 -2.91 2.55 -8.18
N GLY A 94 -3.79 2.40 -9.17
CA GLY A 94 -4.11 3.44 -10.15
C GLY A 94 -3.07 3.59 -11.28
N ILE A 95 -1.93 2.89 -11.22
CA ILE A 95 -0.88 2.92 -12.24
C ILE A 95 -0.59 1.50 -12.72
N PRO A 96 -0.98 1.13 -13.95
CA PRO A 96 -0.75 -0.21 -14.46
C PRO A 96 0.74 -0.49 -14.70
N LEU A 97 1.19 -1.70 -14.38
CA LEU A 97 2.54 -2.18 -14.69
C LEU A 97 2.58 -2.69 -16.13
N LEU A 98 2.87 -1.81 -17.08
CA LEU A 98 2.80 -2.09 -18.50
C LEU A 98 3.95 -2.98 -19.03
N ASN A 99 5.07 -3.06 -18.31
CA ASN A 99 6.18 -3.92 -18.67
C ASN A 99 5.97 -5.33 -18.11
N ALA A 100 5.70 -6.29 -18.98
CA ALA A 100 5.41 -7.67 -18.59
C ALA A 100 6.57 -8.34 -17.82
N THR A 101 7.82 -8.08 -18.23
CA THR A 101 8.99 -8.63 -17.53
C THR A 101 9.09 -8.06 -16.12
N PHE A 102 8.92 -6.77 -15.97
CA PHE A 102 8.92 -6.10 -14.65
C PHE A 102 7.79 -6.64 -13.75
N CYS A 103 6.59 -6.78 -14.31
CA CYS A 103 5.44 -7.34 -13.60
C CYS A 103 5.71 -8.78 -13.15
N TYR A 104 6.29 -9.61 -14.02
CA TYR A 104 6.63 -10.99 -13.71
C TYR A 104 7.67 -11.10 -12.58
N GLU A 105 8.71 -10.27 -12.62
CA GLU A 105 9.71 -10.21 -11.54
C GLU A 105 9.08 -9.80 -10.20
N ALA A 106 8.18 -8.81 -10.23
CA ALA A 106 7.45 -8.40 -9.04
C ALA A 106 6.61 -9.55 -8.47
N MET A 107 5.90 -10.26 -9.33
CA MET A 107 5.09 -11.43 -8.93
C MET A 107 5.95 -12.54 -8.32
N GLN A 108 7.13 -12.82 -8.90
CA GLN A 108 8.05 -13.82 -8.36
C GLN A 108 8.54 -13.43 -6.94
N LYS A 109 8.91 -12.16 -6.75
CA LYS A 109 9.34 -11.65 -5.44
C LYS A 109 8.23 -11.71 -4.39
N ALA A 110 7.03 -11.30 -4.76
CA ALA A 110 5.87 -11.38 -3.87
C ALA A 110 5.54 -12.84 -3.51
N ALA A 111 5.55 -13.74 -4.49
CA ALA A 111 5.29 -15.16 -4.27
C ALA A 111 6.31 -15.80 -3.34
N ALA A 112 7.60 -15.47 -3.49
CA ALA A 112 8.67 -15.99 -2.61
C ALA A 112 8.46 -15.59 -1.14
N LEU A 113 7.78 -14.47 -0.89
CA LEU A 113 7.46 -13.96 0.44
C LEU A 113 6.03 -14.31 0.89
N HIS A 114 5.30 -15.10 0.10
CA HIS A 114 3.88 -15.45 0.32
C HIS A 114 2.98 -14.22 0.48
N MET A 115 3.30 -13.14 -0.26
CA MET A 115 2.56 -11.87 -0.22
C MET A 115 1.69 -11.71 -1.46
N PRO A 116 0.47 -11.18 -1.30
CA PRO A 116 -0.37 -10.85 -2.44
C PRO A 116 0.17 -9.64 -3.19
N ILE A 117 -0.06 -9.63 -4.50
CA ILE A 117 0.11 -8.47 -5.36
C ILE A 117 -1.25 -8.12 -5.96
N SER A 118 -1.62 -6.86 -5.92
CA SER A 118 -2.85 -6.34 -6.49
C SER A 118 -2.49 -5.37 -7.62
N LEU A 119 -2.98 -5.62 -8.81
CA LEU A 119 -2.65 -4.83 -9.99
C LEU A 119 -3.84 -3.95 -10.38
N HIS A 120 -3.53 -2.82 -11.00
CA HIS A 120 -4.51 -1.95 -11.65
C HIS A 120 -4.52 -2.30 -13.14
N GLU A 121 -5.57 -2.99 -13.57
CA GLU A 121 -5.69 -3.50 -14.92
C GLU A 121 -6.35 -2.45 -15.82
N GLU A 122 -5.54 -1.67 -16.51
CA GLU A 122 -5.96 -0.63 -17.42
C GLU A 122 -5.09 -0.63 -18.68
N ASP A 123 -5.72 -0.66 -19.84
CA ASP A 123 -5.06 -0.42 -21.12
C ASP A 123 -5.07 1.09 -21.40
N LYS A 124 -3.89 1.65 -21.62
CA LYS A 124 -3.72 3.08 -21.93
C LYS A 124 -3.63 3.37 -23.42
N ALA A 125 -3.89 2.38 -24.28
CA ALA A 125 -3.89 2.54 -25.72
C ALA A 125 -5.07 3.40 -26.21
#